data_8124320c160d627e661a8b3234489568
#
_entry.id   8124320c160d627e661a8b3234489568
#
_cell.length_a   1.000
_cell.length_b   1.000
_cell.length_c   1.000
_cell.angle_alpha   90.00
_cell.angle_beta   90.00
_cell.angle_gamma   90.00
#
_symmetry.space_group_name_H-M   'P 1'
#
loop_
_entity.id
_entity.type
_entity.pdbx_description
1 polymer ?
#
loop_
_entity_poly.entity_id
_entity_poly.type
_entity_poly.pdbx_seq_one_letter_code
_entity_poly.pdbx_strand_id
1 'polypeptide(L)'
;INSSWGLGEAVVSGIVTPDEFVIDKSNISIMDKKINRKTKMIIKKTGDKIGTDLVNVVDQLGQDKVTEPSLSDAEIKRLSDMALKIEELYGSPQDIEWSFDQDTEKLYILQSRPITTLTEENKEEVNQKMNEENNKQEKLKPLVQGLSASPGISRGKVIVVEDMEEIASVKEGHILVTGMTNPDMVPAMRRAKAVITNEGGRTCHAAIVSRELGIPCIVGAGDATEHLNDNMEVTVDATRGVIYEGSVLKEDSKEEENNK
;
A
#
# COMPACT_ATOMS: atom_id res chain seq x y z
N ILE A 1 11.35 1.37 -1.52
CA ILE A 1 11.36 0.40 -2.64
C ILE A 1 10.35 -0.66 -2.32
N ASN A 2 9.47 -0.97 -3.28
CA ASN A 2 8.54 -2.10 -3.23
C ASN A 2 8.96 -3.12 -4.28
N SER A 3 9.07 -4.40 -3.93
CA SER A 3 9.49 -5.44 -4.86
C SER A 3 8.77 -6.77 -4.64
N SER A 4 8.64 -7.54 -5.72
CA SER A 4 8.09 -8.89 -5.69
C SER A 4 8.71 -9.73 -6.81
N TRP A 5 8.42 -11.03 -6.82
CA TRP A 5 8.80 -11.92 -7.91
C TRP A 5 7.93 -11.67 -9.15
N GLY A 6 8.52 -11.85 -10.33
CA GLY A 6 7.84 -11.76 -11.61
C GLY A 6 7.64 -10.32 -12.11
N LEU A 7 6.61 -10.10 -12.91
CA LEU A 7 6.31 -8.81 -13.52
C LEU A 7 5.68 -7.84 -12.51
N GLY A 8 6.04 -6.55 -12.62
CA GLY A 8 5.54 -5.48 -11.77
C GLY A 8 4.01 -5.30 -11.76
N GLU A 9 3.33 -5.84 -12.75
CA GLU A 9 1.85 -5.87 -12.84
C GLU A 9 1.21 -6.41 -11.55
N ALA A 10 1.80 -7.45 -10.92
CA ALA A 10 1.30 -8.03 -9.68
C ALA A 10 1.37 -7.05 -8.49
N VAL A 11 2.38 -6.18 -8.46
CA VAL A 11 2.55 -5.15 -7.43
C VAL A 11 1.59 -3.98 -7.65
N VAL A 12 1.53 -3.47 -8.88
CA VAL A 12 0.71 -2.30 -9.24
C VAL A 12 -0.78 -2.60 -9.14
N SER A 13 -1.22 -3.80 -9.55
CA SER A 13 -2.62 -4.24 -9.42
C SER A 13 -3.02 -4.60 -7.99
N GLY A 14 -2.06 -4.76 -7.07
CA GLY A 14 -2.32 -5.15 -5.68
C GLY A 14 -2.56 -6.66 -5.47
N ILE A 15 -2.31 -7.49 -6.49
CA ILE A 15 -2.46 -8.96 -6.40
C ILE A 15 -1.54 -9.56 -5.33
N VAL A 16 -0.40 -8.90 -5.06
CA VAL A 16 0.57 -9.33 -4.05
C VAL A 16 0.90 -8.19 -3.10
N THR A 17 1.20 -8.53 -1.86
CA THR A 17 1.82 -7.62 -0.91
C THR A 17 3.34 -7.70 -1.11
N PRO A 18 3.98 -6.65 -1.67
CA PRO A 18 5.40 -6.68 -2.00
C PRO A 18 6.27 -6.59 -0.74
N ASP A 19 7.54 -6.98 -0.86
CA ASP A 19 8.55 -6.60 0.11
C ASP A 19 8.74 -5.09 0.08
N GLU A 20 9.00 -4.50 1.24
CA GLU A 20 9.20 -3.06 1.41
C GLU A 20 10.59 -2.79 2.01
N PHE A 21 11.32 -1.86 1.39
CA PHE A 21 12.63 -1.42 1.87
C PHE A 21 12.63 0.10 1.95
N VAL A 22 13.03 0.62 3.10
CA VAL A 22 13.25 2.06 3.32
C VAL A 22 14.74 2.33 3.35
N ILE A 23 15.19 3.26 2.51
CA ILE A 23 16.59 3.55 2.29
C ILE A 23 16.87 5.01 2.66
N ASP A 24 17.90 5.24 3.46
CA ASP A 24 18.43 6.59 3.69
C ASP A 24 19.17 7.09 2.43
N LYS A 25 18.67 8.17 1.84
CA LYS A 25 19.26 8.77 0.63
C LYS A 25 20.67 9.32 0.83
N SER A 26 21.03 9.71 2.05
CA SER A 26 22.31 10.38 2.34
C SER A 26 23.51 9.43 2.26
N ASN A 27 23.32 8.16 2.60
CA ASN A 27 24.37 7.15 2.72
C ASN A 27 24.01 5.81 2.08
N ILE A 28 22.83 5.70 1.49
CA ILE A 28 22.29 4.49 0.84
C ILE A 28 22.28 3.30 1.83
N SER A 29 21.96 3.56 3.10
CA SER A 29 21.78 2.51 4.10
C SER A 29 20.32 2.05 4.15
N ILE A 30 20.09 0.75 4.34
CA ILE A 30 18.77 0.19 4.56
C ILE A 30 18.36 0.53 6.00
N MET A 31 17.33 1.37 6.15
CA MET A 31 16.78 1.77 7.45
C MET A 31 15.73 0.79 7.95
N ASP A 32 14.93 0.26 7.05
CA ASP A 32 13.89 -0.72 7.37
C ASP A 32 13.73 -1.74 6.24
N LYS A 33 13.38 -2.97 6.61
CA LYS A 33 13.25 -4.10 5.71
C LYS A 33 12.07 -4.96 6.16
N LYS A 34 10.94 -4.83 5.46
CA LYS A 34 9.75 -5.63 5.70
C LYS A 34 9.60 -6.66 4.58
N ILE A 35 9.79 -7.92 4.91
CA ILE A 35 9.64 -9.05 3.99
C ILE A 35 8.25 -9.63 4.16
N ASN A 36 7.46 -9.59 3.09
CA ASN A 36 6.09 -10.09 3.08
C ASN A 36 5.98 -11.47 2.42
N ARG A 37 4.87 -12.16 2.68
CA ARG A 37 4.60 -13.46 2.09
C ARG A 37 4.10 -13.27 0.65
N LYS A 38 4.89 -13.71 -0.33
CA LYS A 38 4.60 -13.60 -1.78
C LYS A 38 4.17 -14.96 -2.33
N THR A 39 2.87 -15.24 -2.34
CA THR A 39 2.33 -16.55 -2.77
C THR A 39 2.10 -16.65 -4.28
N LYS A 40 1.87 -15.50 -4.93
CA LYS A 40 1.56 -15.39 -6.35
C LYS A 40 2.58 -14.49 -7.06
N MET A 41 2.72 -14.68 -8.36
CA MET A 41 3.50 -13.81 -9.25
C MET A 41 2.89 -13.81 -10.64
N ILE A 42 3.14 -12.77 -11.41
CA ILE A 42 2.76 -12.69 -12.81
C ILE A 42 4.00 -12.95 -13.65
N ILE A 43 3.88 -13.83 -14.63
CA ILE A 43 4.94 -14.17 -15.58
C ILE A 43 4.46 -13.94 -17.02
N LYS A 44 5.41 -13.76 -17.93
CA LYS A 44 5.10 -13.77 -19.36
C LYS A 44 4.64 -15.16 -19.79
N LYS A 45 3.60 -15.25 -20.62
CA LYS A 45 3.17 -16.52 -21.24
C LYS A 45 4.31 -17.15 -22.02
N THR A 46 4.43 -18.46 -21.91
CA THR A 46 5.43 -19.25 -22.66
C THR A 46 4.93 -19.63 -24.05
N GLY A 47 5.87 -19.76 -24.99
CA GLY A 47 5.59 -20.08 -26.40
C GLY A 47 5.10 -18.87 -27.20
N ASP A 48 4.33 -19.12 -28.28
CA ASP A 48 3.84 -18.07 -29.19
C ASP A 48 2.62 -17.29 -28.64
N LYS A 49 2.24 -17.47 -27.39
CA LYS A 49 1.11 -16.79 -26.75
C LYS A 49 1.53 -15.42 -26.25
N ILE A 50 0.77 -14.39 -26.63
CA ILE A 50 0.94 -13.03 -26.12
C ILE A 50 0.18 -12.88 -24.80
N GLY A 51 0.76 -12.16 -23.81
CA GLY A 51 0.14 -11.83 -22.54
C GLY A 51 0.88 -12.39 -21.34
N THR A 52 0.22 -12.35 -20.20
CA THR A 52 0.75 -12.74 -18.89
C THR A 52 -0.11 -13.82 -18.25
N ASP A 53 0.48 -14.59 -17.34
CA ASP A 53 -0.21 -15.60 -16.52
C ASP A 53 0.05 -15.33 -15.04
N LEU A 54 -1.00 -15.45 -14.23
CA LEU A 54 -0.90 -15.45 -12.78
C LEU A 54 -0.60 -16.87 -12.31
N VAL A 55 0.52 -17.04 -11.60
CA VAL A 55 1.00 -18.35 -11.15
C VAL A 55 1.39 -18.32 -9.68
N ASN A 56 1.48 -19.49 -9.03
CA ASN A 56 1.98 -19.57 -7.67
C ASN A 56 3.51 -19.52 -7.66
N VAL A 57 4.07 -18.79 -6.71
CA VAL A 57 5.52 -18.70 -6.49
C VAL A 57 6.13 -20.08 -6.19
N VAL A 58 5.42 -20.89 -5.39
CA VAL A 58 5.88 -22.25 -5.04
C VAL A 58 6.13 -23.11 -6.27
N ASP A 59 5.23 -23.07 -7.25
CA ASP A 59 5.29 -23.91 -8.44
C ASP A 59 6.39 -23.46 -9.41
N GLN A 60 6.76 -22.19 -9.40
CA GLN A 60 7.75 -21.61 -10.32
C GLN A 60 9.15 -21.52 -9.72
N LEU A 61 9.25 -21.15 -8.45
CA LEU A 61 10.52 -20.78 -7.80
C LEU A 61 10.85 -21.64 -6.57
N GLY A 62 9.87 -22.40 -6.03
CA GLY A 62 10.01 -23.20 -4.81
C GLY A 62 9.45 -22.53 -3.55
N GLN A 63 9.25 -23.35 -2.51
CA GLN A 63 8.60 -22.96 -1.26
C GLN A 63 9.34 -21.83 -0.52
N ASP A 64 10.67 -21.84 -0.54
CA ASP A 64 11.49 -20.88 0.20
C ASP A 64 11.28 -19.45 -0.32
N LYS A 65 11.06 -19.29 -1.63
CA LYS A 65 10.85 -18.00 -2.28
C LYS A 65 9.58 -17.26 -1.82
N VAL A 66 8.64 -17.96 -1.22
CA VAL A 66 7.42 -17.34 -0.67
C VAL A 66 7.75 -16.32 0.42
N THR A 67 8.78 -16.57 1.23
CA THR A 67 9.18 -15.74 2.38
C THR A 67 10.58 -15.17 2.28
N GLU A 68 11.36 -15.53 1.25
CA GLU A 68 12.66 -14.89 1.00
C GLU A 68 12.52 -13.46 0.48
N PRO A 69 13.47 -12.58 0.77
CA PRO A 69 13.54 -11.25 0.14
C PRO A 69 13.59 -11.37 -1.38
N SER A 70 12.78 -10.57 -2.08
CA SER A 70 12.78 -10.51 -3.54
C SER A 70 13.95 -9.70 -4.13
N LEU A 71 14.70 -8.99 -3.29
CA LEU A 71 15.94 -8.30 -3.63
C LEU A 71 17.04 -8.61 -2.60
N SER A 72 18.26 -8.79 -3.10
CA SER A 72 19.48 -8.78 -2.29
C SER A 72 19.86 -7.35 -1.89
N ASP A 73 20.69 -7.20 -0.85
CA ASP A 73 21.18 -5.88 -0.41
C ASP A 73 22.03 -5.18 -1.50
N ALA A 74 22.72 -5.95 -2.35
CA ALA A 74 23.46 -5.43 -3.48
C ALA A 74 22.53 -4.85 -4.57
N GLU A 75 21.42 -5.52 -4.86
CA GLU A 75 20.41 -5.03 -5.81
C GLU A 75 19.69 -3.81 -5.28
N ILE A 76 19.34 -3.79 -3.98
CA ILE A 76 18.73 -2.62 -3.31
C ILE A 76 19.65 -1.41 -3.46
N LYS A 77 20.94 -1.56 -3.17
CA LYS A 77 21.91 -0.49 -3.30
C LYS A 77 22.01 0.03 -4.75
N ARG A 78 22.12 -0.89 -5.70
CA ARG A 78 22.21 -0.58 -7.12
C ARG A 78 20.99 0.15 -7.66
N LEU A 79 19.79 -0.26 -7.23
CA LEU A 79 18.52 0.42 -7.55
C LEU A 79 18.46 1.81 -6.90
N SER A 80 18.90 1.95 -5.65
CA SER A 80 18.93 3.22 -4.94
C SER A 80 19.87 4.23 -5.60
N ASP A 81 21.08 3.80 -6.00
CA ASP A 81 22.03 4.62 -6.76
C ASP A 81 21.41 5.15 -8.07
N MET A 82 20.66 4.29 -8.77
CA MET A 82 19.99 4.68 -10.02
C MET A 82 18.83 5.64 -9.76
N ALA A 83 18.02 5.38 -8.72
CA ALA A 83 16.90 6.24 -8.35
C ALA A 83 17.36 7.65 -7.96
N LEU A 84 18.46 7.78 -7.22
CA LEU A 84 19.04 9.08 -6.86
C LEU A 84 19.52 9.86 -8.07
N LYS A 85 20.14 9.20 -9.05
CA LYS A 85 20.53 9.83 -10.32
C LYS A 85 19.36 10.34 -11.12
N ILE A 86 18.24 9.59 -11.11
CA ILE A 86 17.00 9.99 -11.79
C ILE A 86 16.41 11.20 -11.07
N GLU A 87 16.32 11.18 -9.73
CA GLU A 87 15.83 12.30 -8.93
C GLU A 87 16.68 13.57 -9.14
N GLU A 88 17.99 13.43 -9.19
CA GLU A 88 18.92 14.53 -9.50
C GLU A 88 18.68 15.10 -10.91
N LEU A 89 18.50 14.22 -11.91
CA LEU A 89 18.26 14.60 -13.30
C LEU A 89 16.96 15.40 -13.46
N TYR A 90 15.88 15.01 -12.75
CA TYR A 90 14.58 15.69 -12.83
C TYR A 90 14.43 16.83 -11.82
N GLY A 91 15.32 16.95 -10.84
CA GLY A 91 15.29 17.98 -9.79
C GLY A 91 14.10 17.87 -8.83
N SER A 92 13.42 16.73 -8.79
CA SER A 92 12.26 16.48 -7.93
C SER A 92 12.11 14.99 -7.63
N PRO A 93 11.49 14.61 -6.48
CA PRO A 93 11.20 13.22 -6.16
C PRO A 93 10.42 12.52 -7.26
N GLN A 94 10.79 11.28 -7.56
CA GLN A 94 10.23 10.50 -8.66
C GLN A 94 9.60 9.20 -8.15
N ASP A 95 8.47 8.83 -8.74
CA ASP A 95 7.92 7.48 -8.70
C ASP A 95 8.50 6.70 -9.89
N ILE A 96 9.21 5.60 -9.60
CA ILE A 96 10.02 4.89 -10.60
C ILE A 96 9.57 3.44 -10.69
N GLU A 97 9.21 3.01 -11.91
CA GLU A 97 9.00 1.61 -12.23
C GLU A 97 10.28 1.01 -12.80
N TRP A 98 10.62 -0.18 -12.34
CA TRP A 98 11.88 -0.83 -12.67
C TRP A 98 11.73 -2.37 -12.71
N SER A 99 12.72 -3.04 -13.29
CA SER A 99 12.81 -4.49 -13.29
C SER A 99 14.27 -4.93 -13.28
N PHE A 100 14.55 -6.02 -12.54
CA PHE A 100 15.79 -6.79 -12.71
C PHE A 100 15.53 -7.98 -13.63
N ASP A 101 16.35 -8.12 -14.63
CA ASP A 101 16.42 -9.30 -15.48
C ASP A 101 17.35 -10.31 -14.82
N GLN A 102 16.81 -11.47 -14.42
CA GLN A 102 17.56 -12.51 -13.71
C GLN A 102 18.62 -13.19 -14.59
N ASP A 103 18.37 -13.30 -15.89
CA ASP A 103 19.28 -13.97 -16.82
C ASP A 103 20.52 -13.12 -17.12
N THR A 104 20.34 -11.81 -17.19
CA THR A 104 21.40 -10.87 -17.53
C THR A 104 21.90 -10.03 -16.34
N GLU A 105 21.26 -10.16 -15.18
CA GLU A 105 21.50 -9.35 -13.96
C GLU A 105 21.42 -7.83 -14.22
N LYS A 106 20.69 -7.42 -15.24
CA LYS A 106 20.54 -6.02 -15.62
C LYS A 106 19.35 -5.38 -14.93
N LEU A 107 19.56 -4.15 -14.44
CA LEU A 107 18.52 -3.26 -13.97
C LEU A 107 18.00 -2.44 -15.15
N TYR A 108 16.69 -2.45 -15.35
CA TYR A 108 15.98 -1.64 -16.33
C TYR A 108 15.06 -0.65 -15.61
N ILE A 109 15.10 0.60 -16.02
CA ILE A 109 14.12 1.61 -15.65
C ILE A 109 13.04 1.61 -16.73
N LEU A 110 11.80 1.38 -16.32
CA LEU A 110 10.67 1.23 -17.23
C LEU A 110 9.87 2.54 -17.36
N GLN A 111 9.69 3.24 -16.23
CA GLN A 111 8.98 4.52 -16.17
C GLN A 111 9.52 5.37 -15.02
N SER A 112 9.47 6.69 -15.19
CA SER A 112 9.68 7.66 -14.11
C SER A 112 8.68 8.80 -14.25
N ARG A 113 8.05 9.20 -13.14
CA ARG A 113 7.11 10.32 -13.07
C ARG A 113 7.31 11.13 -11.80
N PRO A 114 7.14 12.48 -11.84
CA PRO A 114 7.25 13.31 -10.66
C PRO A 114 6.17 12.95 -9.62
N ILE A 115 6.55 12.96 -8.34
CA ILE A 115 5.60 12.87 -7.23
C ILE A 115 5.03 14.27 -6.98
N THR A 116 3.74 14.47 -7.26
CA THR A 116 3.06 15.76 -7.17
C THR A 116 2.37 16.02 -5.82
N THR A 117 2.31 15.02 -4.95
CA THR A 117 1.57 15.07 -3.67
C THR A 117 2.44 15.41 -2.45
N LEU A 118 3.73 15.71 -2.63
CA LEU A 118 4.62 16.14 -1.54
C LEU A 118 4.55 17.66 -1.37
N THR A 119 3.58 18.15 -0.61
CA THR A 119 3.62 19.52 -0.05
C THR A 119 4.39 19.48 1.27
N GLU A 120 5.32 20.42 1.45
CA GLU A 120 6.19 20.49 2.64
C GLU A 120 5.41 20.69 3.95
N GLU A 121 4.20 21.24 3.88
CA GLU A 121 3.30 21.49 5.01
C GLU A 121 2.88 20.22 5.76
N ASN A 122 2.86 19.05 5.09
CA ASN A 122 2.45 17.78 5.72
C ASN A 122 3.54 17.11 6.57
N LYS A 123 4.80 17.57 6.52
CA LYS A 123 5.91 16.90 7.25
C LYS A 123 6.04 17.34 8.71
N GLU A 124 5.77 18.61 9.01
CA GLU A 124 5.98 19.14 10.36
C GLU A 124 4.80 18.85 11.29
N GLU A 125 3.56 18.89 10.78
CA GLU A 125 2.37 18.58 11.59
C GLU A 125 2.27 17.11 12.01
N VAL A 126 2.69 16.19 11.14
CA VAL A 126 2.69 14.74 11.44
C VAL A 126 3.68 14.39 12.55
N ASN A 127 4.87 15.01 12.57
CA ASN A 127 5.90 14.72 13.58
C ASN A 127 5.58 15.29 14.97
N GLN A 128 4.87 16.40 15.08
CA GLN A 128 4.49 16.98 16.36
C GLN A 128 3.32 16.26 17.02
N LYS A 129 2.31 15.84 16.25
CA LYS A 129 1.16 15.06 16.75
C LYS A 129 1.53 13.65 17.18
N MET A 130 2.54 13.02 16.56
CA MET A 130 2.99 11.67 16.89
C MET A 130 3.59 11.54 18.31
N ASN A 131 4.17 12.61 18.87
CA ASN A 131 4.86 12.53 20.17
C ASN A 131 3.93 12.67 21.38
N GLU A 132 2.80 13.34 21.27
CA GLU A 132 1.88 13.58 22.39
C GLU A 132 0.85 12.47 22.60
N GLU A 133 0.48 11.74 21.53
CA GLU A 133 -0.52 10.67 21.59
C GLU A 133 0.05 9.29 21.93
N ASN A 134 1.36 9.09 21.76
CA ASN A 134 2.03 7.80 22.05
C ASN A 134 1.84 7.32 23.49
N ASN A 135 1.66 8.22 24.46
CA ASN A 135 1.57 7.88 25.90
C ASN A 135 0.18 7.36 26.35
N LYS A 136 -0.87 7.48 25.54
CA LYS A 136 -2.24 7.03 25.93
C LYS A 136 -2.71 5.76 25.22
N GLN A 137 -2.04 5.34 24.15
CA GLN A 137 -2.52 4.27 23.26
C GLN A 137 -1.86 2.90 23.46
N GLU A 138 -0.82 2.79 24.28
CA GLU A 138 -0.13 1.50 24.57
C GLU A 138 -1.03 0.39 25.16
N LYS A 139 -2.32 0.69 25.48
CA LYS A 139 -3.26 -0.27 26.07
C LYS A 139 -4.31 -0.84 25.09
N LEU A 140 -4.39 -0.32 23.86
CA LEU A 140 -5.39 -0.79 22.89
C LEU A 140 -4.79 -1.89 22.01
N LYS A 141 -5.40 -3.08 22.06
CA LYS A 141 -5.00 -4.18 21.17
C LYS A 141 -5.64 -3.96 19.79
N PRO A 142 -4.87 -3.82 18.71
CA PRO A 142 -5.44 -3.72 17.37
C PRO A 142 -6.11 -5.03 16.95
N LEU A 143 -7.23 -4.92 16.22
CA LEU A 143 -7.90 -6.06 15.59
C LEU A 143 -7.12 -6.55 14.37
N VAL A 144 -6.69 -5.60 13.54
CA VAL A 144 -6.01 -5.85 12.26
C VAL A 144 -4.90 -4.81 12.10
N GLN A 145 -3.82 -5.21 11.41
CA GLN A 145 -2.69 -4.34 11.05
C GLN A 145 -2.34 -4.51 9.58
N GLY A 146 -1.90 -3.41 8.95
CA GLY A 146 -1.45 -3.40 7.56
C GLY A 146 -0.48 -2.26 7.28
N LEU A 147 -0.28 -1.96 6.01
CA LEU A 147 0.58 -0.86 5.57
C LEU A 147 -0.22 0.44 5.49
N SER A 148 0.27 1.50 6.12
CA SER A 148 -0.23 2.86 5.91
C SER A 148 -0.05 3.26 4.45
N ALA A 149 -1.15 3.48 3.73
CA ALA A 149 -1.14 3.84 2.31
C ALA A 149 -1.61 5.27 2.05
N SER A 150 -2.59 5.74 2.82
CA SER A 150 -3.03 7.13 2.87
C SER A 150 -3.31 7.47 4.33
N PRO A 151 -2.61 8.44 4.93
CA PRO A 151 -2.71 8.70 6.37
C PRO A 151 -4.06 9.31 6.75
N GLY A 152 -4.37 9.27 8.04
CA GLY A 152 -5.57 9.85 8.66
C GLY A 152 -6.25 8.89 9.60
N ILE A 153 -7.18 9.43 10.40
CA ILE A 153 -8.00 8.66 11.35
C ILE A 153 -9.46 8.79 10.95
N SER A 154 -10.13 7.66 10.79
CA SER A 154 -11.57 7.61 10.48
C SER A 154 -12.28 6.59 11.34
N ARG A 155 -13.57 6.85 11.55
CA ARG A 155 -14.47 5.96 12.30
C ARG A 155 -15.73 5.70 11.51
N GLY A 156 -16.19 4.46 11.52
CA GLY A 156 -17.43 4.10 10.83
C GLY A 156 -17.76 2.63 10.97
N LYS A 157 -18.86 2.26 10.32
CA LYS A 157 -19.27 0.88 10.22
C LYS A 157 -18.59 0.20 9.04
N VAL A 158 -18.08 -0.98 9.28
CA VAL A 158 -17.50 -1.84 8.27
C VAL A 158 -18.58 -2.26 7.25
N ILE A 159 -18.20 -2.30 6.00
CA ILE A 159 -18.85 -3.01 4.92
C ILE A 159 -17.80 -3.83 4.17
N VAL A 160 -17.95 -5.14 4.19
CA VAL A 160 -17.09 -6.06 3.46
C VAL A 160 -17.65 -6.21 2.05
N VAL A 161 -16.82 -6.09 1.04
CA VAL A 161 -17.15 -6.25 -0.37
C VAL A 161 -16.22 -7.30 -0.96
N GLU A 162 -16.76 -8.48 -1.21
CA GLU A 162 -16.06 -9.58 -1.85
C GLU A 162 -16.35 -9.64 -3.35
N ASP A 163 -17.58 -9.34 -3.72
CA ASP A 163 -18.06 -9.37 -5.10
C ASP A 163 -18.42 -7.98 -5.63
N MET A 164 -18.28 -7.81 -6.96
CA MET A 164 -18.57 -6.56 -7.65
C MET A 164 -20.05 -6.13 -7.54
N GLU A 165 -20.96 -7.07 -7.35
CA GLU A 165 -22.39 -6.80 -7.17
C GLU A 165 -22.69 -6.08 -5.85
N GLU A 166 -21.81 -6.24 -4.86
CA GLU A 166 -21.94 -5.64 -3.53
C GLU A 166 -21.46 -4.18 -3.45
N ILE A 167 -20.78 -3.66 -4.48
CA ILE A 167 -20.28 -2.28 -4.52
C ILE A 167 -21.37 -1.24 -4.23
N ALA A 168 -22.61 -1.52 -4.65
CA ALA A 168 -23.76 -0.65 -4.42
C ALA A 168 -24.15 -0.55 -2.93
N SER A 169 -23.77 -1.52 -2.10
CA SER A 169 -24.08 -1.55 -0.66
C SER A 169 -23.24 -0.54 0.13
N VAL A 170 -22.09 -0.10 -0.41
CA VAL A 170 -21.22 0.90 0.23
C VAL A 170 -21.91 2.26 0.23
N LYS A 171 -22.24 2.76 1.42
CA LYS A 171 -22.87 4.06 1.65
C LYS A 171 -21.87 5.06 2.20
N GLU A 172 -22.24 6.34 2.22
CA GLU A 172 -21.44 7.37 2.89
C GLU A 172 -21.23 7.02 4.37
N GLY A 173 -19.98 7.19 4.81
CA GLY A 173 -19.61 6.93 6.21
C GLY A 173 -19.18 5.51 6.51
N HIS A 174 -19.26 4.58 5.55
CA HIS A 174 -18.75 3.21 5.74
C HIS A 174 -17.24 3.14 5.68
N ILE A 175 -16.68 2.15 6.36
CA ILE A 175 -15.30 1.68 6.19
C ILE A 175 -15.35 0.52 5.20
N LEU A 176 -14.83 0.73 3.99
CA LEU A 176 -14.78 -0.29 2.95
C LEU A 176 -13.66 -1.28 3.23
N VAL A 177 -14.01 -2.55 3.35
CA VAL A 177 -13.07 -3.67 3.52
C VAL A 177 -13.22 -4.63 2.34
N THR A 178 -12.13 -4.99 1.69
CA THR A 178 -12.15 -5.86 0.51
C THR A 178 -10.82 -6.62 0.35
N GLY A 179 -10.81 -7.67 -0.45
CA GLY A 179 -9.59 -8.40 -0.78
C GLY A 179 -8.58 -7.50 -1.50
N MET A 180 -9.03 -6.81 -2.55
CA MET A 180 -8.28 -5.78 -3.30
C MET A 180 -9.26 -4.83 -3.99
N THR A 181 -8.77 -3.66 -4.45
CA THR A 181 -9.59 -2.74 -5.25
C THR A 181 -9.22 -2.80 -6.72
N ASN A 182 -10.18 -2.45 -7.56
CA ASN A 182 -10.02 -2.24 -9.00
C ASN A 182 -10.70 -0.93 -9.43
N PRO A 183 -10.53 -0.45 -10.68
CA PRO A 183 -11.08 0.82 -11.14
C PRO A 183 -12.61 0.94 -11.00
N ASP A 184 -13.35 -0.15 -11.12
CA ASP A 184 -14.81 -0.14 -11.00
C ASP A 184 -15.29 0.13 -9.57
N MET A 185 -14.42 -0.04 -8.57
CA MET A 185 -14.70 0.25 -7.17
C MET A 185 -14.52 1.74 -6.80
N VAL A 186 -13.98 2.59 -7.66
CA VAL A 186 -13.74 4.01 -7.37
C VAL A 186 -15.00 4.75 -6.88
N PRO A 187 -16.20 4.52 -7.43
CA PRO A 187 -17.43 5.13 -6.90
C PRO A 187 -17.76 4.72 -5.47
N ALA A 188 -17.46 3.49 -5.06
CA ALA A 188 -17.61 3.02 -3.68
C ALA A 188 -16.56 3.64 -2.76
N MET A 189 -15.30 3.67 -3.20
CA MET A 189 -14.21 4.31 -2.46
C MET A 189 -14.51 5.78 -2.15
N ARG A 190 -15.13 6.53 -3.08
CA ARG A 190 -15.53 7.93 -2.86
C ARG A 190 -16.57 8.11 -1.75
N ARG A 191 -17.42 7.12 -1.51
CA ARG A 191 -18.43 7.15 -0.44
C ARG A 191 -17.87 6.68 0.90
N ALA A 192 -16.78 5.91 0.87
CA ALA A 192 -16.17 5.38 2.06
C ALA A 192 -15.40 6.46 2.83
N LYS A 193 -15.39 6.35 4.17
CA LYS A 193 -14.55 7.15 5.06
C LYS A 193 -13.12 6.63 5.17
N ALA A 194 -12.92 5.34 4.96
CA ALA A 194 -11.61 4.71 4.86
C ALA A 194 -11.70 3.44 4.00
N VAL A 195 -10.54 3.01 3.47
CA VAL A 195 -10.40 1.79 2.68
C VAL A 195 -9.37 0.88 3.32
N ILE A 196 -9.72 -0.40 3.44
CA ILE A 196 -8.85 -1.46 3.98
C ILE A 196 -8.81 -2.58 2.94
N THR A 197 -7.61 -3.04 2.58
CA THR A 197 -7.46 -4.19 1.67
C THR A 197 -6.59 -5.29 2.28
N ASN A 198 -6.98 -6.56 2.04
CA ASN A 198 -6.17 -7.70 2.45
C ASN A 198 -4.81 -7.66 1.77
N GLU A 199 -4.81 -7.45 0.46
CA GLU A 199 -3.63 -7.46 -0.40
C GLU A 199 -3.22 -6.05 -0.82
N GLY A 200 -2.00 -5.94 -1.34
CA GLY A 200 -1.48 -4.72 -1.93
C GLY A 200 -0.39 -4.04 -1.10
N GLY A 201 0.36 -3.20 -1.79
CA GLY A 201 1.40 -2.35 -1.22
C GLY A 201 1.08 -0.86 -1.39
N ARG A 202 2.00 0.00 -0.97
CA ARG A 202 1.83 1.46 -1.01
C ARG A 202 1.69 2.06 -2.41
N THR A 203 1.92 1.28 -3.45
CA THR A 203 1.81 1.66 -4.87
C THR A 203 0.66 0.98 -5.60
N CYS A 204 -0.17 0.17 -4.91
CA CYS A 204 -1.33 -0.47 -5.52
C CYS A 204 -2.47 0.51 -5.81
N HIS A 205 -3.47 0.07 -6.58
CA HIS A 205 -4.63 0.87 -6.97
C HIS A 205 -5.35 1.49 -5.76
N ALA A 206 -5.61 0.72 -4.69
CA ALA A 206 -6.23 1.23 -3.46
C ALA A 206 -5.45 2.40 -2.87
N ALA A 207 -4.12 2.26 -2.77
CA ALA A 207 -3.23 3.27 -2.21
C ALA A 207 -3.21 4.57 -3.03
N ILE A 208 -3.11 4.46 -4.36
CA ILE A 208 -3.06 5.61 -5.27
C ILE A 208 -4.38 6.37 -5.22
N VAL A 209 -5.50 5.68 -5.44
CA VAL A 209 -6.83 6.30 -5.47
C VAL A 209 -7.21 6.91 -4.11
N SER A 210 -6.90 6.24 -2.99
CA SER A 210 -7.21 6.78 -1.66
C SER A 210 -6.45 8.08 -1.38
N ARG A 211 -5.18 8.18 -1.79
CA ARG A 211 -4.41 9.44 -1.69
C ARG A 211 -5.00 10.55 -2.55
N GLU A 212 -5.42 10.24 -3.78
CA GLU A 212 -6.07 11.22 -4.65
C GLU A 212 -7.42 11.70 -4.10
N LEU A 213 -8.15 10.80 -3.42
CA LEU A 213 -9.43 11.13 -2.78
C LEU A 213 -9.25 11.78 -1.39
N GLY A 214 -8.04 11.77 -0.83
CA GLY A 214 -7.75 12.26 0.52
C GLY A 214 -8.49 11.47 1.61
N ILE A 215 -8.65 10.15 1.44
CA ILE A 215 -9.28 9.26 2.43
C ILE A 215 -8.25 8.33 3.05
N PRO A 216 -8.35 8.03 4.36
CA PRO A 216 -7.48 7.08 5.04
C PRO A 216 -7.49 5.70 4.38
N CYS A 217 -6.31 5.09 4.22
CA CYS A 217 -6.20 3.78 3.60
C CYS A 217 -5.13 2.91 4.24
N ILE A 218 -5.50 1.66 4.52
CA ILE A 218 -4.59 0.60 4.96
C ILE A 218 -4.64 -0.52 3.93
N VAL A 219 -3.48 -0.94 3.44
CA VAL A 219 -3.35 -2.03 2.45
C VAL A 219 -2.47 -3.16 3.00
N GLY A 220 -2.55 -4.34 2.39
CA GLY A 220 -1.77 -5.48 2.84
C GLY A 220 -2.10 -5.91 4.27
N ALA A 221 -3.38 -5.81 4.65
CA ALA A 221 -3.87 -6.14 5.98
C ALA A 221 -4.15 -7.64 6.19
N GLY A 222 -3.71 -8.48 5.23
CA GLY A 222 -3.77 -9.94 5.28
C GLY A 222 -5.19 -10.48 5.19
N ASP A 223 -5.76 -10.80 6.31
CA ASP A 223 -7.08 -11.45 6.47
C ASP A 223 -8.15 -10.49 7.06
N ALA A 224 -8.04 -9.19 6.75
CA ALA A 224 -8.96 -8.18 7.27
C ALA A 224 -10.45 -8.50 6.97
N THR A 225 -10.76 -9.09 5.79
CA THR A 225 -12.12 -9.51 5.43
C THR A 225 -12.66 -10.65 6.29
N GLU A 226 -11.79 -11.42 6.96
CA GLU A 226 -12.19 -12.50 7.88
C GLU A 226 -12.42 -11.99 9.31
N HIS A 227 -11.72 -10.90 9.69
CA HIS A 227 -11.72 -10.35 11.05
C HIS A 227 -12.67 -9.18 11.23
N LEU A 228 -12.97 -8.45 10.16
CA LEU A 228 -13.87 -7.30 10.17
C LEU A 228 -15.19 -7.67 9.51
N ASN A 229 -16.26 -7.64 10.31
CA ASN A 229 -17.59 -8.05 9.84
C ASN A 229 -18.48 -6.84 9.53
N ASP A 230 -19.46 -7.04 8.65
CA ASP A 230 -20.45 -6.02 8.32
C ASP A 230 -21.12 -5.42 9.55
N ASN A 231 -21.31 -4.11 9.51
CA ASN A 231 -21.86 -3.29 10.58
C ASN A 231 -21.03 -3.21 11.87
N MET A 232 -19.86 -3.84 11.93
CA MET A 232 -18.91 -3.66 13.03
C MET A 232 -18.45 -2.20 13.07
N GLU A 233 -18.53 -1.56 14.23
CA GLU A 233 -18.01 -0.21 14.40
C GLU A 233 -16.50 -0.28 14.69
N VAL A 234 -15.70 0.44 13.89
CA VAL A 234 -14.25 0.44 14.00
C VAL A 234 -13.67 1.85 13.91
N THR A 235 -12.49 2.01 14.51
CA THR A 235 -11.61 3.15 14.31
C THR A 235 -10.41 2.71 13.49
N VAL A 236 -10.18 3.37 12.36
CA VAL A 236 -9.08 3.15 11.43
C VAL A 236 -8.04 4.23 11.67
N ASP A 237 -6.88 3.87 12.23
CA ASP A 237 -5.70 4.72 12.27
C ASP A 237 -4.79 4.35 11.09
N ALA A 238 -5.08 4.93 9.95
CA ALA A 238 -4.31 4.67 8.74
C ALA A 238 -2.92 5.33 8.76
N THR A 239 -2.66 6.26 9.67
CA THR A 239 -1.32 6.82 9.87
C THR A 239 -0.38 5.77 10.45
N ARG A 240 -0.87 4.94 11.37
CA ARG A 240 -0.10 3.83 11.98
C ARG A 240 -0.32 2.48 11.30
N GLY A 241 -1.31 2.37 10.42
CA GLY A 241 -1.68 1.12 9.76
C GLY A 241 -2.39 0.13 10.69
N VAL A 242 -3.21 0.61 11.64
CA VAL A 242 -3.89 -0.22 12.64
C VAL A 242 -5.39 0.05 12.69
N ILE A 243 -6.17 -1.00 12.98
CA ILE A 243 -7.63 -0.92 13.12
C ILE A 243 -8.01 -1.40 14.52
N TYR A 244 -8.85 -0.63 15.21
CA TYR A 244 -9.36 -0.92 16.54
C TYR A 244 -10.87 -1.13 16.53
N GLU A 245 -11.39 -1.95 17.45
CA GLU A 245 -12.82 -2.10 17.68
C GLU A 245 -13.39 -0.84 18.35
N GLY A 246 -14.56 -0.40 17.88
CA GLY A 246 -15.30 0.71 18.44
C GLY A 246 -14.68 2.08 18.18
N SER A 247 -15.13 3.06 18.98
CA SER A 247 -14.76 4.47 18.89
C SER A 247 -13.67 4.82 19.90
N VAL A 248 -12.41 4.59 19.56
CA VAL A 248 -11.28 4.71 20.50
C VAL A 248 -10.39 5.93 20.30
N LEU A 249 -10.38 6.51 19.09
CA LEU A 249 -9.62 7.70 18.73
C LEU A 249 -10.54 8.81 18.21
N LYS A 250 -10.07 10.06 18.25
CA LYS A 250 -10.77 11.18 17.59
C LYS A 250 -10.52 11.11 16.08
N GLU A 251 -11.57 11.34 15.28
CA GLU A 251 -11.42 11.52 13.84
C GLU A 251 -10.66 12.80 13.53
N ASP A 252 -9.88 12.80 12.46
CA ASP A 252 -9.33 14.00 11.86
C ASP A 252 -10.50 14.82 11.29
N SER A 253 -10.84 15.95 11.90
CA SER A 253 -11.87 16.86 11.36
C SER A 253 -11.34 17.48 10.07
N LYS A 254 -12.00 17.20 8.93
CA LYS A 254 -11.92 18.08 7.76
C LYS A 254 -12.62 19.36 8.17
N GLU A 255 -11.88 20.44 8.46
CA GLU A 255 -12.47 21.75 8.56
C GLU A 255 -13.14 22.07 7.22
N GLU A 256 -14.46 22.19 7.23
CA GLU A 256 -15.23 22.74 6.12
C GLU A 256 -14.80 24.21 5.95
N GLU A 257 -13.85 24.48 5.07
CA GLU A 257 -13.70 25.81 4.47
C GLU A 257 -14.87 26.04 3.51
N ASN A 258 -16.05 26.25 4.09
CA ASN A 258 -17.16 26.93 3.45
C ASN A 258 -17.48 28.16 4.29
N ASN A 259 -16.92 29.31 3.87
CA ASN A 259 -17.60 30.61 3.88
C ASN A 259 -16.60 31.76 3.81
N LYS A 260 -16.37 32.31 2.66
CA LYS A 260 -16.78 33.70 2.34
C LYS A 260 -16.40 34.05 0.91
#